data_107a663294fcfd21e4af0e29a48c2437
#
_entry.id   107a663294fcfd21e4af0e29a48c2437
#
_cell.length_a   1.000
_cell.length_b   1.000
_cell.length_c   1.000
_cell.angle_alpha   90.00
_cell.angle_beta   90.00
_cell.angle_gamma   90.00
#
_symmetry.space_group_name_H-M   'P 1'
#
loop_
_entity.id
_entity.type
_entity.pdbx_description
1 polymer ?
#
loop_
_entity_poly.entity_id
_entity_poly.type
_entity_poly.pdbx_seq_one_letter_code
_entity_poly.pdbx_strand_id
1 'polypeptide(L)'
;MTILDTDIIVALLKGTPGAIQKITSIEEKGETISTTIVTVYELLKGAYLSRRCEENLAKVTDSISNMQILDLTFNACQEAAKIYKELKNKGTIVGEFDILIAAITRANNEELVTRDEHFELLIPESNLQKW
;
A
#
# COMPACT_ATOMS: atom_id res chain seq x y z
N MET A 1 -5.41 6.41 11.15
CA MET A 1 -4.66 5.25 10.61
C MET A 1 -4.04 5.64 9.27
N THR A 2 -2.80 5.29 9.05
CA THR A 2 -2.09 5.59 7.80
C THR A 2 -1.72 4.27 7.12
N ILE A 3 -2.11 4.13 5.85
CA ILE A 3 -1.87 2.92 5.05
C ILE A 3 -0.58 3.14 4.25
N LEU A 4 0.35 2.20 4.34
CA LEU A 4 1.59 2.23 3.56
C LEU A 4 1.42 1.41 2.29
N ASP A 5 1.74 2.03 1.14
CA ASP A 5 1.85 1.33 -0.13
C ASP A 5 3.10 0.44 -0.16
N THR A 6 3.16 -0.44 -1.12
CA THR A 6 4.28 -1.37 -1.30
C THR A 6 5.61 -0.63 -1.47
N ASP A 7 5.64 0.48 -2.21
CA ASP A 7 6.86 1.22 -2.52
C ASP A 7 7.60 1.75 -1.28
N ILE A 8 6.88 2.31 -0.31
CA ILE A 8 7.52 2.83 0.91
C ILE A 8 8.02 1.71 1.81
N ILE A 9 7.30 0.57 1.86
CA ILE A 9 7.76 -0.59 2.64
C ILE A 9 9.04 -1.18 2.04
N VAL A 10 9.09 -1.33 0.71
CA VAL A 10 10.29 -1.78 0.02
C VAL A 10 11.47 -0.83 0.29
N ALA A 11 11.23 0.47 0.20
CA ALA A 11 12.26 1.48 0.48
C ALA A 11 12.72 1.43 1.95
N LEU A 12 11.79 1.20 2.89
CA LEU A 12 12.11 1.03 4.31
C LEU A 12 13.01 -0.19 4.52
N LEU A 13 12.68 -1.33 3.89
CA LEU A 13 13.48 -2.55 3.98
C LEU A 13 14.88 -2.38 3.41
N LYS A 14 15.06 -1.49 2.44
CA LYS A 14 16.35 -1.14 1.86
C LYS A 14 17.10 -0.07 2.66
N GLY A 15 16.50 0.47 3.72
CA GLY A 15 17.12 1.52 4.53
C GLY A 15 17.14 2.89 3.87
N THR A 16 16.23 3.17 2.94
CA THR A 16 16.15 4.46 2.24
C THR A 16 15.80 5.58 3.22
N PRO A 17 16.63 6.64 3.34
CA PRO A 17 16.42 7.70 4.34
C PRO A 17 15.06 8.39 4.25
N GLY A 18 14.56 8.66 3.05
CA GLY A 18 13.26 9.30 2.86
C GLY A 18 12.10 8.48 3.40
N ALA A 19 12.14 7.15 3.24
CA ALA A 19 11.14 6.26 3.78
C ALA A 19 11.20 6.22 5.32
N ILE A 20 12.39 6.13 5.87
CA ILE A 20 12.60 6.14 7.33
C ILE A 20 12.07 7.43 7.94
N GLN A 21 12.39 8.57 7.35
CA GLN A 21 11.92 9.89 7.80
C GLN A 21 10.40 9.98 7.76
N LYS A 22 9.78 9.49 6.69
CA LYS A 22 8.31 9.53 6.55
C LYS A 22 7.63 8.68 7.62
N ILE A 23 8.11 7.47 7.83
CA ILE A 23 7.53 6.56 8.84
C ILE A 23 7.73 7.13 10.25
N THR A 24 8.91 7.64 10.56
CA THR A 24 9.19 8.30 11.83
C THR A 24 8.21 9.46 12.09
N SER A 25 7.97 10.27 11.06
CA SER A 25 7.00 11.38 11.14
C SER A 25 5.59 10.89 11.46
N ILE A 26 5.15 9.79 10.85
CA ILE A 26 3.83 9.20 11.12
C ILE A 26 3.74 8.69 12.56
N GLU A 27 4.77 7.99 13.02
CA GLU A 27 4.85 7.47 14.39
C GLU A 27 4.84 8.58 15.44
N GLU A 28 5.57 9.66 15.19
CA GLU A 28 5.61 10.84 16.09
C GLU A 28 4.26 11.51 16.24
N LYS A 29 3.39 11.42 15.24
CA LYS A 29 2.01 11.91 15.32
C LYS A 29 1.08 10.97 16.07
N GLY A 30 1.57 9.81 16.49
CA GLY A 30 0.79 8.81 17.20
C GLY A 30 -0.20 8.05 16.32
N GLU A 31 -0.05 8.09 15.00
CA GLU A 31 -0.93 7.38 14.08
C GLU A 31 -0.59 5.89 14.01
N THR A 32 -1.62 5.07 13.89
CA THR A 32 -1.46 3.63 13.65
C THR A 32 -1.01 3.40 12.21
N ILE A 33 0.05 2.63 12.06
CA ILE A 33 0.57 2.23 10.75
C ILE A 33 -0.08 0.95 10.31
N SER A 34 -0.56 0.93 9.07
CA SER A 34 -1.22 -0.21 8.45
C SER A 34 -0.73 -0.42 7.02
N THR A 35 -1.05 -1.56 6.46
CA THR A 35 -0.89 -1.85 5.04
C THR A 35 -2.03 -2.73 4.58
N THR A 36 -2.09 -3.03 3.30
CA THR A 36 -3.15 -3.89 2.76
C THR A 36 -2.66 -5.33 2.60
N ILE A 37 -3.61 -6.27 2.60
CA ILE A 37 -3.31 -7.68 2.32
C ILE A 37 -2.72 -7.85 0.90
N VAL A 38 -3.07 -6.97 -0.03
CA VAL A 38 -2.51 -6.97 -1.39
C VAL A 38 -1.02 -6.65 -1.35
N THR A 39 -0.63 -5.64 -0.59
CA THR A 39 0.79 -5.29 -0.37
C THR A 39 1.55 -6.45 0.27
N VAL A 40 0.95 -7.12 1.25
CA VAL A 40 1.55 -8.32 1.88
C VAL A 40 1.87 -9.37 0.81
N TYR A 41 0.92 -9.65 -0.08
CA TYR A 41 1.14 -10.58 -1.19
C TYR A 41 2.30 -10.14 -2.09
N GLU A 42 2.32 -8.86 -2.49
CA GLU A 42 3.40 -8.34 -3.34
C GLU A 42 4.78 -8.48 -2.69
N LEU A 43 4.89 -8.14 -1.40
CA LEU A 43 6.13 -8.25 -0.64
C LEU A 43 6.61 -9.70 -0.52
N LEU A 44 5.70 -10.62 -0.20
CA LEU A 44 6.01 -12.05 -0.08
C LEU A 44 6.42 -12.62 -1.43
N LYS A 45 5.70 -12.27 -2.50
CA LYS A 45 6.05 -12.68 -3.86
C LYS A 45 7.47 -12.24 -4.22
N GLY A 46 7.80 -10.98 -3.96
CA GLY A 46 9.14 -10.44 -4.21
C GLY A 46 10.22 -11.18 -3.42
N ALA A 47 9.95 -11.51 -2.15
CA ALA A 47 10.89 -12.25 -1.32
C ALA A 47 11.13 -13.68 -1.83
N TYR A 48 10.07 -14.38 -2.23
CA TYR A 48 10.18 -15.74 -2.78
C TYR A 48 10.96 -15.77 -4.11
N LEU A 49 10.85 -14.72 -4.92
CA LEU A 49 11.56 -14.62 -6.19
C LEU A 49 13.01 -14.14 -6.05
N SER A 50 13.42 -13.71 -4.87
CA SER A 50 14.76 -13.20 -4.63
C SER A 50 15.77 -14.32 -4.41
N ARG A 51 17.08 -14.00 -4.60
CA ARG A 51 18.18 -14.95 -4.34
C ARG A 51 18.31 -15.29 -2.87
N ARG A 52 18.03 -14.34 -1.98
CA ARG A 52 18.10 -14.50 -0.53
C ARG A 52 16.70 -14.69 0.04
N CYS A 53 16.02 -15.71 -0.46
CA CYS A 53 14.62 -15.95 -0.15
C CYS A 53 14.33 -15.99 1.36
N GLU A 54 15.04 -16.85 2.11
CA GLU A 54 14.80 -17.01 3.56
C GLU A 54 15.06 -15.71 4.33
N GLU A 55 16.15 -15.01 4.01
CA GLU A 55 16.51 -13.75 4.63
C GLU A 55 15.47 -12.67 4.35
N ASN A 56 15.03 -12.55 3.10
CA ASN A 56 14.05 -11.56 2.70
C ASN A 56 12.65 -11.87 3.23
N LEU A 57 12.26 -13.15 3.32
CA LEU A 57 11.02 -13.56 3.96
C LEU A 57 11.00 -13.15 5.44
N ALA A 58 12.11 -13.34 6.14
CA ALA A 58 12.23 -12.94 7.55
C ALA A 58 12.08 -11.42 7.70
N LYS A 59 12.72 -10.63 6.83
CA LYS A 59 12.62 -9.16 6.83
C LYS A 59 11.20 -8.68 6.58
N VAL A 60 10.53 -9.26 5.59
CA VAL A 60 9.15 -8.92 5.27
C VAL A 60 8.23 -9.26 6.44
N THR A 61 8.32 -10.47 6.96
CA THR A 61 7.49 -10.92 8.07
C THR A 61 7.69 -10.04 9.32
N ASP A 62 8.93 -9.70 9.63
CA ASP A 62 9.24 -8.82 10.76
C ASP A 62 8.64 -7.42 10.56
N SER A 63 8.79 -6.86 9.37
CA SER A 63 8.24 -5.54 9.03
C SER A 63 6.72 -5.48 9.19
N ILE A 64 6.00 -6.43 8.64
CA ILE A 64 4.53 -6.42 8.68
C ILE A 64 3.95 -6.84 10.04
N SER A 65 4.73 -7.53 10.90
CA SER A 65 4.25 -7.94 12.23
C SER A 65 3.90 -6.77 13.12
N ASN A 66 4.44 -5.60 12.85
CA ASN A 66 4.20 -4.36 13.60
C ASN A 66 3.13 -3.46 12.95
N MET A 67 2.49 -3.93 11.89
CA MET A 67 1.47 -3.18 11.16
C MET A 67 0.11 -3.85 11.28
N GLN A 68 -0.95 -3.05 11.23
CA GLN A 68 -2.28 -3.57 11.02
C GLN A 68 -2.43 -3.91 9.54
N ILE A 69 -2.97 -5.10 9.24
CA ILE A 69 -3.19 -5.54 7.86
C ILE A 69 -4.68 -5.41 7.54
N LEU A 70 -5.01 -4.65 6.50
CA LEU A 70 -6.37 -4.43 6.04
C LEU A 70 -6.73 -5.42 4.95
N ASP A 71 -7.83 -6.15 5.15
CA ASP A 71 -8.28 -7.18 4.23
C ASP A 71 -9.02 -6.61 3.02
N LEU A 72 -9.07 -7.42 1.96
CA LEU A 72 -9.93 -7.18 0.81
C LEU A 72 -11.34 -7.67 1.14
N THR A 73 -12.12 -6.80 1.78
CA THR A 73 -13.49 -7.10 2.19
C THR A 73 -14.47 -7.07 1.01
N PHE A 74 -15.70 -7.51 1.22
CA PHE A 74 -16.76 -7.37 0.22
C PHE A 74 -16.95 -5.90 -0.19
N ASN A 75 -16.96 -4.98 0.78
CA ASN A 75 -17.07 -3.56 0.52
C ASN A 75 -15.90 -3.04 -0.32
N ALA A 76 -14.67 -3.47 -0.02
CA ALA A 76 -13.51 -3.12 -0.83
C ALA A 76 -13.61 -3.67 -2.26
N CYS A 77 -14.14 -4.87 -2.44
CA CYS A 77 -14.39 -5.42 -3.78
C CYS A 77 -15.40 -4.59 -4.57
N GLN A 78 -16.45 -4.09 -3.92
CA GLN A 78 -17.40 -3.17 -4.56
C GLN A 78 -16.72 -1.87 -5.00
N GLU A 79 -15.89 -1.29 -4.15
CA GLU A 79 -15.11 -0.11 -4.49
C GLU A 79 -14.15 -0.37 -5.66
N ALA A 80 -13.48 -1.52 -5.66
CA ALA A 80 -12.58 -1.90 -6.75
C ALA A 80 -13.31 -2.02 -8.09
N ALA A 81 -14.48 -2.64 -8.09
CA ALA A 81 -15.30 -2.78 -9.30
C ALA A 81 -15.76 -1.43 -9.82
N LYS A 82 -16.13 -0.49 -8.96
CA LYS A 82 -16.50 0.88 -9.34
C LYS A 82 -15.31 1.62 -9.95
N ILE A 83 -14.14 1.53 -9.33
CA ILE A 83 -12.90 2.13 -9.85
C ILE A 83 -12.59 1.59 -11.24
N TYR A 84 -12.64 0.26 -11.41
CA TYR A 84 -12.39 -0.37 -12.71
C TYR A 84 -13.33 0.15 -13.79
N LYS A 85 -14.61 0.27 -13.49
CA LYS A 85 -15.63 0.81 -14.41
C LYS A 85 -15.30 2.25 -14.81
N GLU A 86 -14.95 3.10 -13.84
CA GLU A 86 -14.58 4.49 -14.09
C GLU A 86 -13.36 4.59 -15.01
N LEU A 87 -12.32 3.79 -14.77
CA LEU A 87 -11.12 3.76 -15.59
C LEU A 87 -11.41 3.29 -17.02
N LYS A 88 -12.19 2.23 -17.14
CA LYS A 88 -12.57 1.70 -18.45
C LYS A 88 -13.35 2.72 -19.27
N ASN A 89 -14.27 3.45 -18.64
CA ASN A 89 -15.06 4.50 -19.31
C ASN A 89 -14.16 5.66 -19.80
N LYS A 90 -13.06 5.92 -19.10
CA LYS A 90 -12.07 6.95 -19.49
C LYS A 90 -11.01 6.43 -20.46
N GLY A 91 -11.02 5.14 -20.78
CA GLY A 91 -9.98 4.53 -21.60
C GLY A 91 -8.61 4.47 -20.91
N THR A 92 -8.57 4.49 -19.58
CA THR A 92 -7.36 4.50 -18.78
C THR A 92 -7.08 3.09 -18.24
N ILE A 93 -5.82 2.65 -18.33
CA ILE A 93 -5.39 1.34 -17.82
C ILE A 93 -4.52 1.55 -16.59
N VAL A 94 -4.90 0.90 -15.49
CA VAL A 94 -4.12 0.85 -14.24
C VAL A 94 -4.03 -0.61 -13.80
N GLY A 95 -2.91 -1.01 -13.20
CA GLY A 95 -2.71 -2.38 -12.72
C GLY A 95 -3.74 -2.79 -11.67
N GLU A 96 -4.13 -4.07 -11.71
CA GLU A 96 -5.17 -4.60 -10.81
C GLU A 96 -4.80 -4.46 -9.33
N PHE A 97 -3.53 -4.65 -8.97
CA PHE A 97 -3.11 -4.53 -7.57
C PHE A 97 -3.25 -3.10 -7.05
N ASP A 98 -2.93 -2.10 -7.88
CA ASP A 98 -3.12 -0.69 -7.50
C ASP A 98 -4.60 -0.37 -7.30
N ILE A 99 -5.46 -0.91 -8.16
CA ILE A 99 -6.92 -0.76 -8.01
C ILE A 99 -7.38 -1.37 -6.67
N LEU A 100 -6.91 -2.56 -6.32
CA LEU A 100 -7.29 -3.22 -5.07
C LEU A 100 -6.77 -2.47 -3.83
N ILE A 101 -5.55 -1.97 -3.88
CA ILE A 101 -4.98 -1.15 -2.79
C ILE A 101 -5.80 0.14 -2.62
N ALA A 102 -6.11 0.81 -3.73
CA ALA A 102 -6.95 2.01 -3.71
C ALA A 102 -8.34 1.73 -3.15
N ALA A 103 -8.93 0.61 -3.54
CA ALA A 103 -10.25 0.19 -3.07
C ALA A 103 -10.28 -0.07 -1.56
N ILE A 104 -9.28 -0.74 -1.03
CA ILE A 104 -9.14 -0.97 0.42
C ILE A 104 -8.98 0.37 1.14
N THR A 105 -8.19 1.28 0.59
CA THR A 105 -8.00 2.62 1.14
C THR A 105 -9.32 3.39 1.19
N ARG A 106 -10.08 3.41 0.10
CA ARG A 106 -11.39 4.06 0.04
C ARG A 106 -12.39 3.44 1.01
N ALA A 107 -12.44 2.10 1.06
CA ALA A 107 -13.37 1.38 1.93
C ALA A 107 -13.15 1.66 3.41
N ASN A 108 -11.92 1.97 3.80
CA ASN A 108 -11.56 2.33 5.17
C ASN A 108 -11.56 3.84 5.42
N ASN A 109 -11.74 4.65 4.37
CA ASN A 109 -11.69 6.12 4.43
C ASN A 109 -10.44 6.63 5.14
N GLU A 110 -9.30 6.08 4.78
CA GLU A 110 -8.00 6.41 5.38
C GLU A 110 -7.06 7.05 4.37
N GLU A 111 -5.88 7.42 4.80
CA GLU A 111 -4.86 7.99 3.92
C GLU A 111 -3.87 6.93 3.48
N LEU A 112 -3.47 6.99 2.21
CA LEU A 112 -2.44 6.14 1.61
C LEU A 112 -1.14 6.93 1.43
N VAL A 113 -0.03 6.39 1.91
CA VAL A 113 1.31 6.93 1.69
C VAL A 113 1.94 6.20 0.51
N THR A 114 2.20 6.93 -0.56
CA THR A 114 2.80 6.38 -1.79
C THR A 114 3.55 7.48 -2.54
N ARG A 115 4.45 7.09 -3.42
CA ARG A 115 5.04 8.00 -4.42
C ARG A 115 4.67 7.64 -5.85
N ASP A 116 3.78 6.63 -6.01
CA ASP A 116 3.27 6.25 -7.31
C ASP A 116 2.13 7.19 -7.71
N GLU A 117 2.36 7.96 -8.77
CA GLU A 117 1.41 8.96 -9.27
C GLU A 117 0.11 8.34 -9.82
N HIS A 118 0.09 7.05 -10.16
CA HIS A 118 -1.13 6.38 -10.61
C HIS A 118 -2.26 6.47 -9.59
N PHE A 119 -1.94 6.54 -8.30
CA PHE A 119 -2.95 6.64 -7.24
C PHE A 119 -3.73 7.95 -7.27
N GLU A 120 -3.20 9.00 -7.90
CA GLU A 120 -3.93 10.26 -8.09
C GLU A 120 -5.20 10.07 -8.94
N LEU A 121 -5.23 9.02 -9.79
CA LEU A 121 -6.39 8.65 -10.60
C LEU A 121 -7.42 7.83 -9.81
N LEU A 122 -7.03 7.26 -8.67
CA LEU A 122 -7.80 6.24 -7.96
C LEU A 122 -8.35 6.72 -6.61
N ILE A 123 -7.67 7.65 -5.98
CA ILE A 123 -7.95 8.12 -4.61
C ILE A 123 -7.99 9.65 -4.60
N PRO A 124 -8.92 10.28 -3.84
CA PRO A 124 -8.92 11.72 -3.69
C PRO A 124 -7.59 12.23 -3.10
N GLU A 125 -7.16 13.40 -3.55
CA GLU A 125 -5.90 14.03 -3.09
C GLU A 125 -5.85 14.17 -1.57
N SER A 126 -6.98 14.45 -0.93
CA SER A 126 -7.08 14.55 0.54
C SER A 126 -6.74 13.25 1.27
N ASN A 127 -6.79 12.10 0.57
CA ASN A 127 -6.47 10.78 1.11
C ASN A 127 -5.13 10.25 0.64
N LEU A 128 -4.30 11.10 0.03
CA LEU A 128 -2.96 10.74 -0.43
C LEU A 128 -1.90 11.54 0.32
N GLN A 129 -0.86 10.85 0.76
CA GLN A 129 0.37 11.44 1.27
C GLN A 129 1.53 10.97 0.41
N LYS A 130 2.39 11.90 0.03
CA LYS A 130 3.61 11.58 -0.73
C LYS A 130 4.81 11.45 0.21
N TRP A 131 5.82 10.78 -0.28
CA TRP A 131 7.06 10.64 0.46
C TRP A 131 8.29 10.68 -0.44
#